data_50544dbdaee9d4a5d805e0345c12afeb
#
_entry.id   50544dbdaee9d4a5d805e0345c12afeb
#
_cell.length_a   1.000
_cell.length_b   1.000
_cell.length_c   1.000
_cell.angle_alpha   90.00
_cell.angle_beta   90.00
_cell.angle_gamma   90.00
#
_symmetry.space_group_name_H-M   'P 1'
#
loop_
_entity.id
_entity.type
_entity.pdbx_description
1 polymer ?
#
loop_
_entity_poly.entity_id
_entity_poly.type
_entity_poly.pdbx_seq_one_letter_code
_entity_poly.pdbx_strand_id
1 'polypeptide(L)'
;MNGTSRTGRTIVTGAAGLIGSALVWELNRHGVEDAIVVDRLGRSDKWRHLVPLRFSEYLEAEEFYPRIAENPNAFGPIAEVYHLGACSATTERDATYLIANNYRTTQDLATWALGRDARFVYASSAATYGSRETDLREDLDPHSLAPLNMYGYSKQLFDLWARREGILDRIVGLKFFNIYGPNEDHKGDMRSVVAKAYEQITAEGTVKLFESYRPGIHDGEQTRDFLYVKDAVAIALHLGRSKAAGLYNVGSGVARTWNDLVAAIFTALERPKNITYIPMPDALRGKYQYRTEATVDKLRAGGYTAPFTSLEEGVWEYICRYLVPGLTLGTELPSPTGAGSARSTPASR
;
A
#
# COMPACT_ATOMS: atom_id res chain seq x y z
N MET A 1 -4.40 5.13 -24.93
CA MET A 1 -3.27 5.27 -24.00
C MET A 1 -2.03 5.64 -24.81
N ASN A 2 -1.71 6.92 -24.92
CA ASN A 2 -0.48 7.39 -25.57
C ASN A 2 0.52 7.81 -24.48
N GLY A 3 0.97 6.84 -23.68
CA GLY A 3 2.12 7.02 -22.80
C GLY A 3 3.39 6.97 -23.63
N THR A 4 4.33 7.88 -23.38
CA THR A 4 5.69 7.79 -23.91
C THR A 4 6.27 6.45 -23.46
N SER A 5 6.40 5.48 -24.37
CA SER A 5 7.05 4.19 -24.09
C SER A 5 8.52 4.47 -23.78
N ARG A 6 8.85 4.55 -22.48
CA ARG A 6 10.25 4.50 -22.04
C ARG A 6 10.74 3.09 -22.24
N THR A 7 11.90 2.94 -22.86
CA THR A 7 12.56 1.63 -23.03
C THR A 7 13.45 1.34 -21.82
N GLY A 8 13.33 0.15 -21.27
CA GLY A 8 14.12 -0.26 -20.12
C GLY A 8 13.32 -1.08 -19.12
N ARG A 9 14.01 -1.59 -18.08
CA ARG A 9 13.41 -2.42 -17.04
C ARG A 9 12.70 -1.57 -15.98
N THR A 10 11.78 -2.21 -15.27
CA THR A 10 11.12 -1.65 -14.10
C THR A 10 11.86 -2.07 -12.82
N ILE A 11 12.09 -1.14 -11.89
CA ILE A 11 12.59 -1.44 -10.55
C ILE A 11 11.47 -1.23 -9.53
N VAL A 12 11.29 -2.20 -8.63
CA VAL A 12 10.36 -2.09 -7.51
C VAL A 12 11.12 -2.32 -6.22
N THR A 13 11.24 -1.29 -5.37
CA THR A 13 11.80 -1.46 -4.02
C THR A 13 10.70 -1.65 -2.99
N GLY A 14 11.00 -2.38 -1.90
CA GLY A 14 9.96 -2.82 -0.96
C GLY A 14 9.06 -3.91 -1.58
N ALA A 15 9.61 -4.65 -2.54
CA ALA A 15 8.86 -5.56 -3.42
C ALA A 15 8.23 -6.75 -2.69
N ALA A 16 8.75 -7.15 -1.54
CA ALA A 16 8.19 -8.22 -0.72
C ALA A 16 7.16 -7.71 0.31
N GLY A 17 6.96 -6.37 0.42
CA GLY A 17 5.97 -5.77 1.29
C GLY A 17 4.54 -5.82 0.73
N LEU A 18 3.54 -5.38 1.52
CA LEU A 18 2.12 -5.34 1.13
C LEU A 18 1.90 -4.70 -0.24
N ILE A 19 2.31 -3.44 -0.41
CA ILE A 19 2.05 -2.68 -1.64
C ILE A 19 3.02 -3.10 -2.74
N GLY A 20 4.29 -3.37 -2.39
CA GLY A 20 5.31 -3.74 -3.37
C GLY A 20 5.02 -5.07 -4.07
N SER A 21 4.66 -6.11 -3.32
CA SER A 21 4.31 -7.41 -3.92
C SER A 21 3.03 -7.34 -4.75
N ALA A 22 2.05 -6.57 -4.29
CA ALA A 22 0.84 -6.32 -5.07
C ALA A 22 1.14 -5.54 -6.37
N LEU A 23 2.10 -4.60 -6.35
CA LEU A 23 2.51 -3.90 -7.56
C LEU A 23 3.24 -4.83 -8.55
N VAL A 24 4.13 -5.71 -8.07
CA VAL A 24 4.79 -6.71 -8.94
C VAL A 24 3.74 -7.66 -9.53
N TRP A 25 2.76 -8.10 -8.73
CA TRP A 25 1.63 -8.88 -9.22
C TRP A 25 0.86 -8.15 -10.32
N GLU A 26 0.55 -6.87 -10.15
CA GLU A 26 -0.17 -6.09 -11.17
C GLU A 26 0.67 -5.86 -12.42
N LEU A 27 1.99 -5.64 -12.28
CA LEU A 27 2.94 -5.59 -13.39
C LEU A 27 2.92 -6.90 -14.20
N ASN A 28 2.93 -8.05 -13.51
CA ASN A 28 2.85 -9.37 -14.19
C ASN A 28 1.54 -9.54 -14.96
N ARG A 29 0.41 -9.05 -14.43
CA ARG A 29 -0.88 -9.06 -15.15
C ARG A 29 -0.85 -8.21 -16.43
N HIS A 30 0.02 -7.22 -16.48
CA HIS A 30 0.28 -6.39 -17.65
C HIS A 30 1.44 -6.89 -18.52
N GLY A 31 1.92 -8.13 -18.29
CA GLY A 31 2.97 -8.77 -19.08
C GLY A 31 4.39 -8.28 -18.79
N VAL A 32 4.60 -7.53 -17.70
CA VAL A 32 5.94 -7.13 -17.26
C VAL A 32 6.47 -8.20 -16.31
N GLU A 33 7.39 -9.03 -16.78
CA GLU A 33 7.97 -10.17 -16.04
C GLU A 33 9.48 -10.00 -15.79
N ASP A 34 10.09 -8.94 -16.30
CA ASP A 34 11.53 -8.67 -16.25
C ASP A 34 11.89 -7.59 -15.21
N ALA A 35 11.00 -7.29 -14.28
CA ALA A 35 11.26 -6.32 -13.21
C ALA A 35 12.45 -6.76 -12.34
N ILE A 36 13.21 -5.76 -11.85
CA ILE A 36 14.19 -5.94 -10.77
C ILE A 36 13.45 -5.65 -9.47
N VAL A 37 13.44 -6.60 -8.55
CA VAL A 37 12.79 -6.46 -7.25
C VAL A 37 13.83 -6.32 -6.15
N VAL A 38 13.65 -5.31 -5.28
CA VAL A 38 14.59 -4.97 -4.21
C VAL A 38 13.85 -4.94 -2.88
N ASP A 39 14.37 -5.65 -1.88
CA ASP A 39 13.82 -5.61 -0.52
C ASP A 39 14.88 -5.96 0.52
N ARG A 40 14.52 -5.96 1.80
CA ARG A 40 15.23 -6.54 2.93
C ARG A 40 14.42 -7.70 3.47
N LEU A 41 14.68 -8.93 3.03
CA LEU A 41 13.88 -10.09 3.49
C LEU A 41 14.09 -10.37 4.97
N GLY A 42 15.30 -10.22 5.47
CA GLY A 42 15.64 -10.44 6.86
C GLY A 42 15.26 -11.83 7.34
N ARG A 43 14.60 -11.90 8.52
CA ARG A 43 14.15 -13.17 9.11
C ARG A 43 12.61 -13.35 9.05
N SER A 44 11.91 -12.46 8.34
CA SER A 44 10.46 -12.55 8.20
C SER A 44 10.06 -13.48 7.05
N ASP A 45 8.82 -13.94 7.07
CA ASP A 45 8.27 -14.81 6.02
C ASP A 45 7.81 -14.05 4.76
N LYS A 46 8.08 -12.74 4.65
CA LYS A 46 7.63 -11.95 3.49
C LYS A 46 8.21 -12.39 2.15
N TRP A 47 9.27 -13.22 2.14
CA TRP A 47 9.77 -13.86 0.91
C TRP A 47 8.68 -14.69 0.21
N ARG A 48 7.70 -15.22 0.97
CA ARG A 48 6.57 -15.98 0.42
C ARG A 48 5.71 -15.15 -0.53
N HIS A 49 5.68 -13.83 -0.35
CA HIS A 49 4.94 -12.92 -1.24
C HIS A 49 5.54 -12.83 -2.64
N LEU A 50 6.84 -13.16 -2.78
CA LEU A 50 7.53 -13.16 -4.06
C LEU A 50 7.42 -14.50 -4.80
N VAL A 51 7.11 -15.59 -4.11
CA VAL A 51 7.06 -16.95 -4.68
C VAL A 51 6.16 -17.06 -5.91
N PRO A 52 4.92 -16.52 -5.92
CA PRO A 52 4.04 -16.62 -7.08
C PRO A 52 4.32 -15.58 -8.17
N LEU A 53 5.27 -14.66 -7.96
CA LEU A 53 5.52 -13.52 -8.83
C LEU A 53 6.65 -13.79 -9.81
N ARG A 54 6.60 -13.12 -10.98
CA ARG A 54 7.63 -13.21 -12.02
C ARG A 54 8.45 -11.92 -12.05
N PHE A 55 9.75 -12.06 -12.00
CA PHE A 55 10.71 -10.95 -12.05
C PHE A 55 12.08 -11.50 -12.55
N SER A 56 12.93 -10.62 -13.07
CA SER A 56 14.22 -11.05 -13.63
C SER A 56 15.32 -11.21 -12.57
N GLU A 57 15.28 -10.40 -11.51
CA GLU A 57 16.35 -10.36 -10.51
C GLU A 57 15.80 -9.90 -9.16
N TYR A 58 16.20 -10.58 -8.08
CA TYR A 58 16.02 -10.13 -6.70
C TYR A 58 17.36 -9.64 -6.15
N LEU A 59 17.32 -8.49 -5.44
CA LEU A 59 18.48 -7.93 -4.77
C LEU A 59 18.10 -7.52 -3.34
N GLU A 60 18.99 -7.82 -2.38
CA GLU A 60 18.93 -7.19 -1.07
C GLU A 60 19.21 -5.69 -1.20
N ALA A 61 18.55 -4.88 -0.38
CA ALA A 61 18.76 -3.42 -0.42
C ALA A 61 20.23 -3.05 -0.15
N GLU A 62 20.91 -3.80 0.74
CA GLU A 62 22.31 -3.65 1.08
C GLU A 62 23.25 -3.95 -0.09
N GLU A 63 22.80 -4.66 -1.11
CA GLU A 63 23.53 -4.87 -2.37
C GLU A 63 23.15 -3.82 -3.41
N PHE A 64 21.85 -3.54 -3.54
CA PHE A 64 21.31 -2.66 -4.59
C PHE A 64 21.84 -1.23 -4.49
N TYR A 65 21.73 -0.59 -3.30
CA TYR A 65 22.10 0.82 -3.15
C TYR A 65 23.60 1.09 -3.36
N PRO A 66 24.53 0.31 -2.78
CA PRO A 66 25.95 0.48 -3.11
C PRO A 66 26.24 0.26 -4.60
N ARG A 67 25.62 -0.73 -5.22
CA ARG A 67 25.85 -1.06 -6.63
C ARG A 67 25.47 0.06 -7.59
N ILE A 68 24.35 0.78 -7.35
CA ILE A 68 24.00 1.95 -8.16
C ILE A 68 24.85 3.18 -7.85
N ALA A 69 25.39 3.30 -6.63
CA ALA A 69 26.31 4.37 -6.25
C ALA A 69 27.67 4.22 -6.91
N GLU A 70 28.21 3.01 -6.93
CA GLU A 70 29.51 2.67 -7.53
C GLU A 70 29.44 2.68 -9.07
N ASN A 71 28.43 2.04 -9.63
CA ASN A 71 28.19 2.00 -11.06
C ASN A 71 26.75 2.39 -11.38
N PRO A 72 26.52 3.66 -11.68
CA PRO A 72 25.18 4.13 -12.03
C PRO A 72 24.51 3.38 -13.18
N ASN A 73 25.22 2.73 -14.07
CA ASN A 73 24.70 1.94 -15.20
C ASN A 73 24.61 0.44 -14.94
N ALA A 74 24.80 -0.01 -13.70
CA ALA A 74 24.86 -1.43 -13.31
C ALA A 74 23.70 -2.28 -13.83
N PHE A 75 22.51 -1.67 -14.02
CA PHE A 75 21.31 -2.39 -14.43
C PHE A 75 20.83 -2.06 -15.86
N GLY A 76 21.65 -1.35 -16.65
CA GLY A 76 21.31 -0.94 -18.00
C GLY A 76 20.19 0.13 -18.04
N PRO A 77 19.43 0.20 -19.15
CA PRO A 77 18.32 1.16 -19.27
C PRO A 77 17.20 0.86 -18.27
N ILE A 78 16.75 1.87 -17.55
CA ILE A 78 15.63 1.79 -16.61
C ILE A 78 14.51 2.72 -17.08
N ALA A 79 13.33 2.16 -17.26
CA ALA A 79 12.14 2.92 -17.66
C ALA A 79 11.41 3.52 -16.46
N GLU A 80 11.21 2.72 -15.42
CA GLU A 80 10.36 3.06 -14.27
C GLU A 80 11.00 2.58 -12.96
N VAL A 81 10.91 3.40 -11.93
CA VAL A 81 11.29 3.06 -10.55
C VAL A 81 10.09 3.31 -9.64
N TYR A 82 9.57 2.26 -9.03
CA TYR A 82 8.56 2.33 -7.97
C TYR A 82 9.24 2.13 -6.62
N HIS A 83 9.47 3.22 -5.91
CA HIS A 83 10.13 3.22 -4.62
C HIS A 83 9.09 3.11 -3.49
N LEU A 84 8.78 1.87 -3.09
CA LEU A 84 7.82 1.55 -2.03
C LEU A 84 8.52 1.05 -0.75
N GLY A 85 9.83 0.83 -0.82
CA GLY A 85 10.65 0.41 0.31
C GLY A 85 10.85 1.54 1.32
N ALA A 86 10.39 1.30 2.55
CA ALA A 86 10.56 2.21 3.68
C ALA A 86 10.27 1.47 4.99
N CYS A 87 10.75 1.99 6.11
CA CYS A 87 10.19 1.68 7.41
C CYS A 87 8.83 2.36 7.51
N SER A 88 7.74 1.59 7.56
CA SER A 88 6.35 2.09 7.63
C SER A 88 5.77 2.05 9.04
N ALA A 89 6.57 1.69 10.06
CA ALA A 89 6.13 1.63 11.44
C ALA A 89 5.94 3.04 12.00
N THR A 90 4.69 3.41 12.26
CA THR A 90 4.35 4.71 12.89
C THR A 90 4.78 4.80 14.35
N THR A 91 5.12 3.66 14.94
CA THR A 91 5.62 3.51 16.31
C THR A 91 7.14 3.55 16.42
N GLU A 92 7.87 3.56 15.29
CA GLU A 92 9.33 3.67 15.29
C GLU A 92 9.76 5.02 15.91
N ARG A 93 10.73 4.96 16.83
CA ARG A 93 11.23 6.10 17.56
C ARG A 93 12.67 6.49 17.21
N ASP A 94 13.40 5.62 16.54
CA ASP A 94 14.74 5.94 16.05
C ASP A 94 14.65 6.91 14.86
N ALA A 95 14.74 8.19 15.19
CA ALA A 95 14.70 9.26 14.19
C ALA A 95 15.87 9.18 13.20
N THR A 96 17.06 8.80 13.66
CA THR A 96 18.26 8.67 12.81
C THR A 96 18.06 7.57 11.78
N TYR A 97 17.55 6.42 12.20
CA TYR A 97 17.20 5.32 11.32
C TYR A 97 16.14 5.73 10.29
N LEU A 98 15.05 6.38 10.72
CA LEU A 98 14.00 6.84 9.80
C LEU A 98 14.49 7.88 8.80
N ILE A 99 15.36 8.80 9.23
CA ILE A 99 15.99 9.78 8.33
C ILE A 99 16.86 9.07 7.30
N ALA A 100 17.73 8.17 7.71
CA ALA A 100 18.61 7.43 6.81
C ALA A 100 17.81 6.57 5.83
N ASN A 101 16.88 5.75 6.35
CA ASN A 101 16.16 4.75 5.57
C ASN A 101 15.03 5.32 4.70
N ASN A 102 14.25 6.30 5.21
CA ASN A 102 13.08 6.80 4.49
C ASN A 102 13.36 8.07 3.69
N TYR A 103 14.23 8.95 4.19
CA TYR A 103 14.48 10.24 3.56
C TYR A 103 15.72 10.20 2.66
N ARG A 104 16.91 9.86 3.21
CA ARG A 104 18.18 9.88 2.44
C ARG A 104 18.15 8.85 1.31
N THR A 105 17.78 7.62 1.60
CA THR A 105 17.67 6.57 0.58
C THR A 105 16.72 6.97 -0.56
N THR A 106 15.59 7.64 -0.23
CA THR A 106 14.66 8.11 -1.26
C THR A 106 15.27 9.25 -2.09
N GLN A 107 16.05 10.17 -1.47
CA GLN A 107 16.77 11.23 -2.20
C GLN A 107 17.78 10.65 -3.19
N ASP A 108 18.61 9.72 -2.72
CA ASP A 108 19.67 9.11 -3.53
C ASP A 108 19.07 8.37 -4.73
N LEU A 109 18.02 7.60 -4.50
CA LEU A 109 17.35 6.85 -5.55
C LEU A 109 16.60 7.75 -6.54
N ALA A 110 15.93 8.82 -6.07
CA ALA A 110 15.27 9.79 -6.93
C ALA A 110 16.29 10.51 -7.83
N THR A 111 17.41 10.96 -7.26
CA THR A 111 18.49 11.61 -7.99
C THR A 111 19.08 10.67 -9.05
N TRP A 112 19.34 9.41 -8.68
CA TRP A 112 19.85 8.40 -9.60
C TRP A 112 18.87 8.10 -10.75
N ALA A 113 17.57 7.94 -10.45
CA ALA A 113 16.54 7.65 -11.44
C ALA A 113 16.35 8.82 -12.43
N LEU A 114 16.25 10.05 -11.90
CA LEU A 114 16.10 11.26 -12.72
C LEU A 114 17.30 11.54 -13.59
N GLY A 115 18.51 11.21 -13.15
CA GLY A 115 19.74 11.29 -13.95
C GLY A 115 19.75 10.34 -15.16
N ARG A 116 18.78 9.38 -15.23
CA ARG A 116 18.60 8.39 -16.31
C ARG A 116 17.34 8.58 -17.11
N ASP A 117 16.63 9.67 -16.88
CA ASP A 117 15.29 9.92 -17.45
C ASP A 117 14.28 8.78 -17.09
N ALA A 118 14.53 8.02 -16.03
CA ALA A 118 13.61 7.03 -15.54
C ALA A 118 12.43 7.70 -14.84
N ARG A 119 11.24 7.11 -15.01
CA ARG A 119 10.05 7.53 -14.28
C ARG A 119 10.23 7.16 -12.80
N PHE A 120 10.05 8.13 -11.90
CA PHE A 120 10.19 7.89 -10.46
C PHE A 120 8.85 8.08 -9.75
N VAL A 121 8.38 7.01 -9.13
CA VAL A 121 7.14 6.96 -8.32
C VAL A 121 7.52 6.52 -6.91
N TYR A 122 7.14 7.26 -5.88
CA TYR A 122 7.52 6.94 -4.51
C TYR A 122 6.34 6.94 -3.53
N ALA A 123 6.48 6.17 -2.45
CA ALA A 123 5.54 6.13 -1.36
C ALA A 123 5.76 7.32 -0.42
N SER A 124 4.87 8.33 -0.48
CA SER A 124 4.58 9.26 0.59
C SER A 124 3.49 8.68 1.50
N SER A 125 2.85 9.47 2.34
CA SER A 125 1.84 8.97 3.28
C SER A 125 0.84 10.05 3.68
N ALA A 126 -0.41 9.67 3.92
CA ALA A 126 -1.41 10.52 4.57
C ALA A 126 -1.00 10.93 6.01
N ALA A 127 -0.05 10.19 6.64
CA ALA A 127 0.51 10.58 7.94
C ALA A 127 1.20 11.95 7.92
N THR A 128 1.55 12.47 6.75
CA THR A 128 2.09 13.83 6.58
C THR A 128 1.06 14.92 6.90
N TYR A 129 -0.24 14.64 6.78
CA TYR A 129 -1.31 15.60 7.12
C TYR A 129 -1.43 15.87 8.62
N GLY A 130 -0.84 15.01 9.46
CA GLY A 130 -0.80 15.19 10.90
C GLY A 130 -2.17 15.11 11.55
N SER A 131 -2.54 16.13 12.32
CA SER A 131 -3.83 16.18 13.03
C SER A 131 -4.99 16.68 12.18
N ARG A 132 -4.78 17.02 10.89
CA ARG A 132 -5.86 17.45 10.02
C ARG A 132 -6.87 16.32 9.82
N GLU A 133 -8.16 16.66 9.84
CA GLU A 133 -9.28 15.73 9.65
C GLU A 133 -10.15 16.09 8.45
N THR A 134 -9.96 17.29 7.91
CA THR A 134 -10.67 17.81 6.74
C THR A 134 -9.69 18.47 5.78
N ASP A 135 -10.10 18.63 4.53
CA ASP A 135 -9.31 19.29 3.50
C ASP A 135 -7.91 18.63 3.34
N LEU A 136 -7.89 17.30 3.24
CA LEU A 136 -6.67 16.53 3.03
C LEU A 136 -6.30 16.53 1.54
N ARG A 137 -5.85 17.68 1.04
CA ARG A 137 -5.50 17.89 -0.36
C ARG A 137 -3.99 17.88 -0.58
N GLU A 138 -3.57 17.39 -1.72
CA GLU A 138 -2.15 17.24 -2.08
C GLU A 138 -1.48 18.56 -2.47
N ASP A 139 -2.25 19.57 -2.80
CA ASP A 139 -1.76 20.92 -3.17
C ASP A 139 -1.47 21.82 -1.97
N LEU A 140 -1.78 21.38 -0.77
CA LEU A 140 -1.41 22.07 0.46
C LEU A 140 0.10 22.25 0.53
N ASP A 141 0.53 23.41 1.04
CA ASP A 141 1.95 23.61 1.30
C ASP A 141 2.46 22.59 2.33
N PRO A 142 3.42 21.72 1.97
CA PRO A 142 3.97 20.74 2.91
C PRO A 142 4.54 21.38 4.19
N HIS A 143 4.97 22.66 4.16
CA HIS A 143 5.39 23.38 5.37
C HIS A 143 4.24 23.68 6.35
N SER A 144 3.00 23.69 5.87
CA SER A 144 1.82 23.90 6.72
C SER A 144 1.34 22.62 7.41
N LEU A 145 1.94 21.47 7.11
CA LEU A 145 1.57 20.17 7.65
C LEU A 145 2.39 19.85 8.90
N ALA A 146 1.76 19.24 9.90
CA ALA A 146 2.39 18.89 11.19
C ALA A 146 2.21 17.39 11.51
N PRO A 147 3.06 16.50 10.98
CA PRO A 147 3.00 15.07 11.24
C PRO A 147 3.02 14.75 12.74
N LEU A 148 2.22 13.76 13.16
CA LEU A 148 2.08 13.38 14.56
C LEU A 148 3.17 12.41 15.05
N ASN A 149 3.98 11.88 14.15
CA ASN A 149 5.04 10.91 14.47
C ASN A 149 6.22 11.06 13.51
N MET A 150 7.35 10.47 13.91
CA MET A 150 8.60 10.57 13.15
C MET A 150 8.53 9.91 11.78
N TYR A 151 7.73 8.85 11.63
CA TYR A 151 7.47 8.24 10.31
C TYR A 151 6.84 9.24 9.35
N GLY A 152 5.73 9.87 9.74
CA GLY A 152 5.06 10.90 8.93
C GLY A 152 6.00 12.06 8.58
N TYR A 153 6.82 12.50 9.55
CA TYR A 153 7.82 13.52 9.33
C TYR A 153 8.92 13.08 8.33
N SER A 154 9.39 11.84 8.40
CA SER A 154 10.39 11.32 7.43
C SER A 154 9.87 11.34 5.99
N LYS A 155 8.57 11.11 5.78
CA LYS A 155 7.93 11.22 4.47
C LYS A 155 7.76 12.68 4.03
N GLN A 156 7.33 13.54 4.95
CA GLN A 156 7.22 14.98 4.69
C GLN A 156 8.58 15.61 4.30
N LEU A 157 9.67 15.20 4.94
CA LEU A 157 11.01 15.71 4.61
C LEU A 157 11.35 15.48 3.13
N PHE A 158 10.99 14.33 2.56
CA PHE A 158 11.21 14.09 1.14
C PHE A 158 10.29 14.94 0.27
N ASP A 159 9.00 15.06 0.61
CA ASP A 159 8.06 15.93 -0.10
C ASP A 159 8.57 17.39 -0.13
N LEU A 160 9.07 17.90 1.00
CA LEU A 160 9.67 19.23 1.14
C LEU A 160 10.96 19.38 0.30
N TRP A 161 11.84 18.41 0.36
CA TRP A 161 13.07 18.40 -0.42
C TRP A 161 12.77 18.39 -1.92
N ALA A 162 11.89 17.51 -2.37
CA ALA A 162 11.51 17.40 -3.78
C ALA A 162 10.89 18.70 -4.32
N ARG A 163 10.12 19.40 -3.47
CA ARG A 163 9.58 20.73 -3.81
C ARG A 163 10.70 21.79 -3.91
N ARG A 164 11.60 21.82 -2.93
CA ARG A 164 12.73 22.78 -2.92
C ARG A 164 13.66 22.60 -4.11
N GLU A 165 13.94 21.36 -4.49
CA GLU A 165 14.78 21.03 -5.66
C GLU A 165 14.04 21.20 -7.00
N GLY A 166 12.75 21.57 -6.99
CA GLY A 166 11.95 21.75 -8.21
C GLY A 166 11.74 20.48 -9.02
N ILE A 167 11.74 19.30 -8.36
CA ILE A 167 11.59 18.01 -9.06
C ILE A 167 10.19 17.41 -8.93
N LEU A 168 9.27 18.03 -8.18
CA LEU A 168 7.90 17.53 -8.02
C LEU A 168 7.13 17.44 -9.34
N ASP A 169 7.45 18.24 -10.33
CA ASP A 169 6.87 18.22 -11.68
C ASP A 169 7.43 17.10 -12.58
N ARG A 170 8.40 16.33 -12.08
CA ARG A 170 9.06 15.22 -12.78
C ARG A 170 8.82 13.86 -12.14
N ILE A 171 8.37 13.83 -10.88
CA ILE A 171 8.16 12.62 -10.09
C ILE A 171 6.70 12.50 -9.64
N VAL A 172 6.31 11.30 -9.14
CA VAL A 172 4.99 11.07 -8.54
C VAL A 172 5.15 10.61 -7.10
N GLY A 173 4.58 11.37 -6.18
CA GLY A 173 4.48 10.98 -4.77
C GLY A 173 3.08 10.49 -4.43
N LEU A 174 2.99 9.31 -3.85
CA LEU A 174 1.76 8.61 -3.51
C LEU A 174 1.50 8.73 -2.00
N LYS A 175 0.58 9.61 -1.59
CA LYS A 175 0.15 9.72 -0.19
C LYS A 175 -0.86 8.62 0.13
N PHE A 176 -0.35 7.45 0.51
CA PHE A 176 -1.20 6.32 0.88
C PHE A 176 -1.99 6.58 2.15
N PHE A 177 -3.30 6.31 2.09
CA PHE A 177 -4.21 6.26 3.23
C PHE A 177 -4.19 4.88 3.89
N ASN A 178 -5.31 4.37 4.38
CA ASN A 178 -5.33 3.09 5.09
C ASN A 178 -5.44 1.92 4.10
N ILE A 179 -4.30 1.48 3.60
CA ILE A 179 -4.23 0.35 2.66
C ILE A 179 -4.32 -0.97 3.42
N TYR A 180 -5.18 -1.88 2.95
CA TYR A 180 -5.34 -3.23 3.49
C TYR A 180 -5.43 -4.27 2.36
N GLY A 181 -5.13 -5.53 2.68
CA GLY A 181 -5.24 -6.64 1.72
C GLY A 181 -4.20 -7.73 1.92
N PRO A 182 -4.14 -8.72 1.02
CA PRO A 182 -3.20 -9.84 1.13
C PRO A 182 -1.74 -9.37 1.14
N ASN A 183 -0.87 -10.21 1.75
CA ASN A 183 0.57 -9.99 1.88
C ASN A 183 0.96 -8.94 2.94
N GLU A 184 0.19 -8.80 4.02
CA GLU A 184 0.56 -7.93 5.14
C GLU A 184 0.98 -8.65 6.42
N ASP A 185 1.01 -9.98 6.43
CA ASP A 185 1.31 -10.85 7.58
C ASP A 185 2.66 -10.52 8.25
N HIS A 186 3.67 -10.15 7.46
CA HIS A 186 5.01 -9.77 7.93
C HIS A 186 5.05 -8.48 8.78
N LYS A 187 3.97 -7.69 8.81
CA LYS A 187 3.95 -6.35 9.43
C LYS A 187 3.70 -6.38 10.95
N GLY A 188 3.53 -7.55 11.55
CA GLY A 188 3.27 -7.68 13.00
C GLY A 188 2.10 -6.79 13.45
N ASP A 189 2.31 -5.93 14.44
CA ASP A 189 1.28 -5.02 14.96
C ASP A 189 0.87 -3.91 13.97
N MET A 190 1.64 -3.70 12.92
CA MET A 190 1.33 -2.72 11.85
C MET A 190 0.43 -3.27 10.75
N ARG A 191 -0.06 -4.53 10.88
CA ARG A 191 -1.09 -5.09 10.00
C ARG A 191 -2.38 -4.28 10.10
N SER A 192 -3.18 -4.33 9.05
CA SER A 192 -4.49 -3.69 9.04
C SER A 192 -5.40 -4.22 10.15
N VAL A 193 -6.42 -3.44 10.48
CA VAL A 193 -7.47 -3.91 11.41
C VAL A 193 -8.22 -5.10 10.83
N VAL A 194 -8.30 -5.25 9.49
CA VAL A 194 -8.93 -6.43 8.86
C VAL A 194 -8.21 -7.71 9.29
N ALA A 195 -6.89 -7.78 9.13
CA ALA A 195 -6.12 -8.97 9.51
C ALA A 195 -6.20 -9.25 11.01
N LYS A 196 -6.04 -8.22 11.85
CA LYS A 196 -6.10 -8.37 13.32
C LYS A 196 -7.48 -8.75 13.82
N ALA A 197 -8.54 -8.17 13.27
CA ALA A 197 -9.91 -8.50 13.64
C ALA A 197 -10.28 -9.92 13.18
N TYR A 198 -9.84 -10.33 11.99
CA TYR A 198 -9.99 -11.72 11.53
C TYR A 198 -9.42 -12.73 12.55
N GLU A 199 -8.20 -12.49 13.04
CA GLU A 199 -7.58 -13.34 14.05
C GLU A 199 -8.37 -13.36 15.37
N GLN A 200 -8.77 -12.18 15.88
CA GLN A 200 -9.57 -12.09 17.12
C GLN A 200 -10.92 -12.81 16.97
N ILE A 201 -11.64 -12.56 15.89
CA ILE A 201 -12.96 -13.17 15.64
C ILE A 201 -12.81 -14.68 15.48
N THR A 202 -11.75 -15.16 14.83
CA THR A 202 -11.53 -16.59 14.63
C THR A 202 -11.17 -17.29 15.94
N ALA A 203 -10.36 -16.66 16.78
CA ALA A 203 -9.91 -17.21 18.06
C ALA A 203 -10.94 -17.05 19.19
N GLU A 204 -11.57 -15.87 19.31
CA GLU A 204 -12.37 -15.48 20.48
C GLU A 204 -13.86 -15.28 20.16
N GLY A 205 -14.24 -15.24 18.88
CA GLY A 205 -15.62 -14.95 18.45
C GLY A 205 -16.04 -13.48 18.64
N THR A 206 -15.12 -12.60 19.02
CA THR A 206 -15.35 -11.17 19.26
C THR A 206 -14.18 -10.34 18.73
N VAL A 207 -14.40 -9.04 18.59
CA VAL A 207 -13.33 -8.07 18.26
C VAL A 207 -13.37 -6.89 19.22
N LYS A 208 -12.19 -6.38 19.56
CA LYS A 208 -12.04 -5.22 20.44
C LYS A 208 -11.81 -3.96 19.62
N LEU A 209 -12.67 -2.93 19.81
CA LEU A 209 -12.52 -1.60 19.27
C LEU A 209 -12.34 -0.59 20.40
N PHE A 210 -11.73 0.56 20.10
CA PHE A 210 -11.58 1.62 21.09
C PHE A 210 -12.88 2.41 21.29
N GLU A 211 -13.15 2.70 22.57
CA GLU A 211 -14.12 3.72 22.98
C GLU A 211 -13.77 5.09 22.37
N SER A 212 -14.77 5.91 22.18
CA SER A 212 -14.59 7.31 21.75
C SER A 212 -14.42 8.21 22.97
N TYR A 213 -13.48 9.15 22.87
CA TYR A 213 -13.27 10.21 23.87
C TYR A 213 -13.59 11.61 23.31
N ARG A 214 -14.26 11.66 22.15
CA ARG A 214 -14.68 12.91 21.49
C ARG A 214 -16.20 13.06 21.57
N PRO A 215 -16.73 14.17 22.11
CA PRO A 215 -18.16 14.43 22.07
C PRO A 215 -18.73 14.38 20.64
N GLY A 216 -19.88 13.73 20.48
CA GLY A 216 -20.57 13.61 19.19
C GLY A 216 -20.06 12.50 18.27
N ILE A 217 -19.09 11.69 18.71
CA ILE A 217 -18.62 10.48 18.01
C ILE A 217 -18.78 9.31 18.99
N HIS A 218 -19.60 8.31 18.63
CA HIS A 218 -19.79 7.12 19.45
C HIS A 218 -18.64 6.11 19.28
N ASP A 219 -18.63 5.09 20.12
CA ASP A 219 -17.63 4.04 20.11
C ASP A 219 -17.58 3.32 18.76
N GLY A 220 -16.38 3.19 18.19
CA GLY A 220 -16.15 2.60 16.89
C GLY A 220 -16.62 3.45 15.69
N GLU A 221 -17.13 4.67 15.89
CA GLU A 221 -17.56 5.59 14.81
C GLU A 221 -16.44 6.51 14.30
N GLN A 222 -15.24 6.39 14.82
CA GLN A 222 -14.09 7.06 14.23
C GLN A 222 -13.88 6.52 12.81
N THR A 223 -13.58 7.41 11.85
CA THR A 223 -13.58 7.05 10.44
C THR A 223 -12.19 7.04 9.81
N ARG A 224 -12.01 6.17 8.83
CA ARG A 224 -10.81 6.08 7.99
C ARG A 224 -11.20 5.90 6.53
N ASP A 225 -10.35 6.40 5.67
CA ASP A 225 -10.39 6.05 4.25
C ASP A 225 -9.63 4.73 4.07
N PHE A 226 -10.39 3.65 3.89
CA PHE A 226 -9.86 2.32 3.64
C PHE A 226 -9.78 2.08 2.14
N LEU A 227 -8.61 1.70 1.64
CA LEU A 227 -8.42 1.38 0.23
C LEU A 227 -7.85 -0.03 0.10
N TYR A 228 -8.47 -0.83 -0.75
CA TYR A 228 -7.99 -2.17 -1.04
C TYR A 228 -6.68 -2.12 -1.82
N VAL A 229 -5.73 -3.01 -1.50
CA VAL A 229 -4.37 -2.96 -2.05
C VAL A 229 -4.33 -3.07 -3.57
N LYS A 230 -5.26 -3.80 -4.19
CA LYS A 230 -5.32 -3.92 -5.67
C LYS A 230 -5.65 -2.57 -6.32
N ASP A 231 -6.56 -1.78 -5.73
CA ASP A 231 -6.85 -0.44 -6.21
C ASP A 231 -5.66 0.49 -6.02
N ALA A 232 -4.97 0.37 -4.88
CA ALA A 232 -3.79 1.19 -4.59
C ALA A 232 -2.68 0.98 -5.63
N VAL A 233 -2.43 -0.28 -6.06
CA VAL A 233 -1.41 -0.56 -7.08
C VAL A 233 -1.88 -0.22 -8.49
N ALA A 234 -3.17 -0.33 -8.78
CA ALA A 234 -3.74 0.12 -10.04
C ALA A 234 -3.59 1.66 -10.20
N ILE A 235 -3.81 2.44 -9.13
CA ILE A 235 -3.53 3.88 -9.09
C ILE A 235 -2.04 4.14 -9.31
N ALA A 236 -1.16 3.45 -8.57
CA ALA A 236 0.28 3.62 -8.69
C ALA A 236 0.79 3.38 -10.11
N LEU A 237 0.30 2.32 -10.75
CA LEU A 237 0.65 1.97 -12.13
C LEU A 237 0.09 2.99 -13.15
N HIS A 238 -1.17 3.40 -12.99
CA HIS A 238 -1.77 4.44 -13.82
C HIS A 238 -0.96 5.75 -13.78
N LEU A 239 -0.66 6.25 -12.58
CA LEU A 239 0.10 7.49 -12.40
C LEU A 239 1.55 7.34 -12.87
N GLY A 240 2.17 6.19 -12.64
CA GLY A 240 3.51 5.88 -13.10
C GLY A 240 3.63 5.93 -14.62
N ARG A 241 2.64 5.43 -15.35
CA ARG A 241 2.63 5.33 -16.81
C ARG A 241 1.92 6.46 -17.54
N SER A 242 1.43 7.45 -16.80
CA SER A 242 0.83 8.67 -17.35
C SER A 242 1.83 9.84 -17.33
N LYS A 243 1.35 11.02 -17.74
CA LYS A 243 2.08 12.30 -17.59
C LYS A 243 1.89 12.94 -16.21
N ALA A 244 1.29 12.22 -15.26
CA ALA A 244 1.05 12.72 -13.92
C ALA A 244 2.36 13.15 -13.24
N ALA A 245 2.31 14.22 -12.44
CA ALA A 245 3.45 14.69 -11.66
C ALA A 245 2.96 15.35 -10.36
N GLY A 246 3.84 15.37 -9.36
CA GLY A 246 3.53 15.91 -8.04
C GLY A 246 2.96 14.88 -7.09
N LEU A 247 2.34 15.36 -6.02
CA LEU A 247 1.73 14.54 -4.98
C LEU A 247 0.31 14.15 -5.36
N TYR A 248 -0.07 12.91 -5.04
CA TYR A 248 -1.42 12.36 -5.22
C TYR A 248 -1.86 11.62 -3.98
N ASN A 249 -3.08 11.86 -3.53
CA ASN A 249 -3.72 11.02 -2.53
C ASN A 249 -4.07 9.65 -3.13
N VAL A 250 -3.79 8.60 -2.38
CA VAL A 250 -4.12 7.21 -2.71
C VAL A 250 -5.05 6.68 -1.63
N GLY A 251 -6.33 6.97 -1.79
CA GLY A 251 -7.45 6.60 -0.95
C GLY A 251 -8.69 6.40 -1.82
N SER A 252 -9.78 5.96 -1.20
CA SER A 252 -11.07 5.72 -1.88
C SER A 252 -11.90 7.01 -2.05
N GLY A 253 -11.62 8.04 -1.23
CA GLY A 253 -12.43 9.25 -1.13
C GLY A 253 -13.71 9.04 -0.32
N VAL A 254 -13.81 7.92 0.40
CA VAL A 254 -14.97 7.59 1.25
C VAL A 254 -14.49 7.16 2.63
N ALA A 255 -14.77 8.00 3.63
CA ALA A 255 -14.48 7.66 5.01
C ALA A 255 -15.50 6.65 5.55
N ARG A 256 -15.05 5.55 6.14
CA ARG A 256 -15.87 4.50 6.74
C ARG A 256 -15.49 4.30 8.20
N THR A 257 -16.46 3.93 9.04
CA THR A 257 -16.23 3.72 10.46
C THR A 257 -15.51 2.40 10.74
N TRP A 258 -14.90 2.29 11.94
CA TRP A 258 -14.40 0.99 12.41
C TRP A 258 -15.53 -0.02 12.55
N ASN A 259 -16.73 0.45 12.94
CA ASN A 259 -17.92 -0.40 13.02
C ASN A 259 -18.33 -0.97 11.66
N ASP A 260 -18.22 -0.18 10.57
CA ASP A 260 -18.49 -0.66 9.21
C ASP A 260 -17.47 -1.72 8.80
N LEU A 261 -16.17 -1.44 9.03
CA LEU A 261 -15.09 -2.38 8.71
C LEU A 261 -15.32 -3.72 9.40
N VAL A 262 -15.59 -3.69 10.70
CA VAL A 262 -15.79 -4.92 11.49
C VAL A 262 -17.08 -5.64 11.10
N ALA A 263 -18.16 -4.91 10.78
CA ALA A 263 -19.38 -5.51 10.28
C ALA A 263 -19.14 -6.27 8.96
N ALA A 264 -18.36 -5.69 8.04
CA ALA A 264 -17.97 -6.36 6.79
C ALA A 264 -17.17 -7.65 7.05
N ILE A 265 -16.28 -7.66 8.07
CA ILE A 265 -15.51 -8.85 8.46
C ILE A 265 -16.43 -9.96 9.00
N PHE A 266 -17.35 -9.64 9.92
CA PHE A 266 -18.31 -10.62 10.44
C PHE A 266 -19.20 -11.18 9.33
N THR A 267 -19.62 -10.35 8.38
CA THR A 267 -20.39 -10.78 7.21
C THR A 267 -19.59 -11.72 6.33
N ALA A 268 -18.33 -11.42 6.04
CA ALA A 268 -17.45 -12.28 5.25
C ALA A 268 -17.18 -13.63 5.92
N LEU A 269 -17.20 -13.69 7.24
CA LEU A 269 -17.03 -14.91 8.04
C LEU A 269 -18.36 -15.67 8.32
N GLU A 270 -19.49 -15.14 7.87
CA GLU A 270 -20.83 -15.67 8.15
C GLU A 270 -21.09 -15.84 9.66
N ARG A 271 -20.61 -14.89 10.47
CA ARG A 271 -20.73 -14.89 11.93
C ARG A 271 -21.60 -13.72 12.42
N PRO A 272 -22.34 -13.88 13.52
CA PRO A 272 -23.06 -12.78 14.15
C PRO A 272 -22.09 -11.74 14.68
N LYS A 273 -22.42 -10.45 14.45
CA LYS A 273 -21.62 -9.32 14.92
C LYS A 273 -21.46 -9.32 16.43
N ASN A 274 -20.23 -9.29 16.93
CA ASN A 274 -19.89 -9.26 18.36
C ASN A 274 -18.68 -8.34 18.57
N ILE A 275 -18.91 -7.12 19.08
CA ILE A 275 -17.89 -6.10 19.30
C ILE A 275 -17.83 -5.77 20.80
N THR A 276 -16.62 -5.75 21.33
CA THR A 276 -16.33 -5.27 22.68
C THR A 276 -15.59 -3.93 22.57
N TYR A 277 -16.14 -2.87 23.15
CA TYR A 277 -15.45 -1.60 23.22
C TYR A 277 -14.55 -1.55 24.45
N ILE A 278 -13.33 -1.10 24.25
CA ILE A 278 -12.28 -1.04 25.28
C ILE A 278 -11.72 0.38 25.40
N PRO A 279 -11.28 0.80 26.60
CA PRO A 279 -10.65 2.10 26.78
C PRO A 279 -9.45 2.29 25.85
N MET A 280 -9.39 3.47 25.22
CA MET A 280 -8.22 3.84 24.43
C MET A 280 -7.04 4.14 25.38
N PRO A 281 -5.84 3.56 25.12
CA PRO A 281 -4.64 3.87 25.90
C PRO A 281 -4.35 5.38 25.95
N ASP A 282 -4.01 5.92 27.12
CA ASP A 282 -3.78 7.34 27.32
C ASP A 282 -2.72 7.93 26.39
N ALA A 283 -1.69 7.15 26.08
CA ALA A 283 -0.63 7.54 25.15
C ALA A 283 -1.13 7.81 23.70
N LEU A 284 -2.30 7.29 23.35
CA LEU A 284 -2.91 7.47 22.03
C LEU A 284 -3.94 8.61 22.00
N ARG A 285 -4.63 8.91 23.11
CA ARG A 285 -5.78 9.84 23.14
C ARG A 285 -5.46 11.21 22.52
N GLY A 286 -4.30 11.79 22.82
CA GLY A 286 -3.89 13.11 22.29
C GLY A 286 -3.35 13.09 20.85
N LYS A 287 -3.13 11.90 20.26
CA LYS A 287 -2.53 11.72 18.94
C LYS A 287 -3.45 10.95 17.97
N TYR A 288 -4.66 10.61 18.43
CA TYR A 288 -5.59 9.82 17.65
C TYR A 288 -6.37 10.70 16.68
N GLN A 289 -6.26 10.41 15.39
CA GLN A 289 -7.08 11.05 14.36
C GLN A 289 -8.48 10.43 14.40
N TYR A 290 -9.52 11.27 14.47
CA TYR A 290 -10.90 10.78 14.47
C TYR A 290 -11.48 10.63 13.06
N ARG A 291 -10.94 11.34 12.07
CA ARG A 291 -11.37 11.24 10.68
C ARG A 291 -10.16 11.34 9.75
N THR A 292 -10.12 10.48 8.73
CA THR A 292 -9.29 10.66 7.55
C THR A 292 -10.08 10.29 6.31
N GLU A 293 -10.04 11.15 5.28
CA GLU A 293 -10.70 10.94 4.00
C GLU A 293 -9.87 11.61 2.91
N ALA A 294 -9.51 10.85 1.89
CA ALA A 294 -8.73 11.36 0.78
C ALA A 294 -9.58 12.28 -0.10
N THR A 295 -9.07 13.45 -0.48
CA THR A 295 -9.60 14.16 -1.65
C THR A 295 -9.02 13.48 -2.89
N VAL A 296 -9.87 12.98 -3.79
CA VAL A 296 -9.44 12.21 -4.97
C VAL A 296 -9.64 12.97 -6.29
N ASP A 297 -10.03 14.23 -6.24
CA ASP A 297 -10.34 15.06 -7.43
C ASP A 297 -9.15 15.15 -8.38
N LYS A 298 -7.94 15.36 -7.86
CA LYS A 298 -6.71 15.40 -8.65
C LYS A 298 -6.43 14.08 -9.35
N LEU A 299 -6.66 12.96 -8.67
CA LEU A 299 -6.51 11.62 -9.25
C LEU A 299 -7.51 11.42 -10.41
N ARG A 300 -8.77 11.82 -10.21
CA ARG A 300 -9.83 11.75 -11.24
C ARG A 300 -9.53 12.67 -12.42
N ALA A 301 -9.12 13.90 -12.17
CA ALA A 301 -8.67 14.83 -13.20
C ALA A 301 -7.42 14.32 -13.95
N GLY A 302 -6.56 13.54 -13.29
CA GLY A 302 -5.42 12.83 -13.87
C GLY A 302 -5.79 11.62 -14.75
N GLY A 303 -7.10 11.37 -14.97
CA GLY A 303 -7.61 10.34 -15.88
C GLY A 303 -7.81 8.96 -15.26
N TYR A 304 -7.67 8.79 -13.95
CA TYR A 304 -8.02 7.54 -13.29
C TYR A 304 -9.53 7.44 -13.10
N THR A 305 -10.20 6.67 -13.97
CA THR A 305 -11.68 6.57 -14.01
C THR A 305 -12.23 5.26 -13.45
N ALA A 306 -11.36 4.28 -13.16
CA ALA A 306 -11.79 3.00 -12.60
C ALA A 306 -12.55 3.21 -11.27
N PRO A 307 -13.65 2.45 -11.04
CA PRO A 307 -14.30 2.45 -9.74
C PRO A 307 -13.34 1.86 -8.69
N PHE A 308 -13.50 2.28 -7.44
CA PHE A 308 -12.82 1.65 -6.31
C PHE A 308 -13.63 0.44 -5.82
N THR A 309 -12.92 -0.58 -5.40
CA THR A 309 -13.51 -1.73 -4.71
C THR A 309 -14.18 -1.24 -3.43
N SER A 310 -15.44 -1.62 -3.21
CA SER A 310 -16.13 -1.27 -1.95
C SER A 310 -15.45 -1.92 -0.74
N LEU A 311 -15.66 -1.35 0.44
CA LEU A 311 -15.10 -1.91 1.67
C LEU A 311 -15.54 -3.37 1.87
N GLU A 312 -16.81 -3.65 1.61
CA GLU A 312 -17.42 -4.96 1.76
C GLU A 312 -16.80 -5.98 0.80
N GLU A 313 -16.64 -5.62 -0.48
CA GLU A 313 -16.04 -6.49 -1.51
C GLU A 313 -14.56 -6.76 -1.22
N GLY A 314 -13.78 -5.72 -0.89
CA GLY A 314 -12.36 -5.86 -0.58
C GLY A 314 -12.11 -6.69 0.68
N VAL A 315 -12.90 -6.47 1.74
CA VAL A 315 -12.84 -7.26 2.97
C VAL A 315 -13.22 -8.71 2.70
N TRP A 316 -14.32 -8.95 1.96
CA TRP A 316 -14.74 -10.30 1.61
C TRP A 316 -13.65 -11.03 0.80
N GLU A 317 -13.11 -10.38 -0.22
CA GLU A 317 -12.05 -10.97 -1.03
C GLU A 317 -10.81 -11.31 -0.20
N TYR A 318 -10.37 -10.36 0.64
CA TYR A 318 -9.19 -10.57 1.48
C TYR A 318 -9.38 -11.73 2.46
N ILE A 319 -10.54 -11.81 3.12
CA ILE A 319 -10.83 -12.88 4.08
C ILE A 319 -11.01 -14.22 3.38
N CYS A 320 -11.94 -14.29 2.43
CA CYS A 320 -12.37 -15.57 1.87
C CYS A 320 -11.37 -16.16 0.88
N ARG A 321 -10.61 -15.32 0.16
CA ARG A 321 -9.67 -15.80 -0.85
C ARG A 321 -8.22 -15.86 -0.38
N TYR A 322 -7.87 -15.18 0.72
CA TYR A 322 -6.49 -15.14 1.19
C TYR A 322 -6.33 -15.57 2.64
N LEU A 323 -7.01 -14.94 3.60
CA LEU A 323 -6.81 -15.24 5.02
C LEU A 323 -7.31 -16.64 5.41
N VAL A 324 -8.53 -17.02 5.01
CA VAL A 324 -9.10 -18.34 5.31
C VAL A 324 -8.28 -19.47 4.69
N PRO A 325 -7.92 -19.44 3.39
CA PRO A 325 -7.11 -20.50 2.80
C PRO A 325 -5.60 -20.37 3.07
N GLY A 326 -5.13 -19.29 3.71
CA GLY A 326 -3.71 -19.03 3.97
C GLY A 326 -2.89 -18.78 2.71
N LEU A 327 -3.47 -18.10 1.71
CA LEU A 327 -2.84 -17.84 0.43
C LEU A 327 -2.24 -16.43 0.32
N THR A 328 -1.23 -16.28 -0.52
CA THR A 328 -0.64 -15.01 -0.90
C THR A 328 -1.21 -14.53 -2.24
N LEU A 329 -1.13 -13.21 -2.49
CA LEU A 329 -1.53 -12.62 -3.73
C LEU A 329 -0.67 -13.18 -4.90
N GLY A 330 -1.33 -13.60 -5.98
CA GLY A 330 -0.68 -14.26 -7.11
C GLY A 330 -0.73 -15.79 -7.04
N THR A 331 -1.05 -16.37 -5.88
CA THR A 331 -1.37 -17.79 -5.80
C THR A 331 -2.80 -17.98 -6.31
N GLU A 332 -2.93 -18.68 -7.44
CA GLU A 332 -4.25 -19.04 -7.97
C GLU A 332 -4.84 -20.17 -7.12
N LEU A 333 -6.09 -20.00 -6.69
CA LEU A 333 -6.89 -21.15 -6.25
C LEU A 333 -7.02 -22.07 -7.46
N PRO A 334 -6.82 -23.40 -7.31
CA PRO A 334 -7.18 -24.33 -8.36
C PRO A 334 -8.64 -24.05 -8.72
N SER A 335 -8.89 -23.75 -10.00
CA SER A 335 -10.25 -23.63 -10.51
C SER A 335 -11.03 -24.85 -10.02
N PRO A 336 -12.26 -24.70 -9.49
CA PRO A 336 -13.07 -25.86 -9.19
C PRO A 336 -13.15 -26.67 -10.49
N THR A 337 -12.40 -27.78 -10.51
CA THR A 337 -12.37 -28.70 -11.66
C THR A 337 -13.80 -29.03 -11.97
N GLY A 338 -14.23 -28.68 -13.18
CA GLY A 338 -15.56 -28.93 -13.67
C GLY A 338 -15.98 -30.36 -13.33
N ALA A 339 -17.13 -30.49 -12.71
CA ALA A 339 -17.81 -31.76 -12.55
C ALA A 339 -17.81 -32.46 -13.92
N GLY A 340 -17.13 -33.60 -13.97
CA GLY A 340 -16.92 -34.33 -15.19
C GLY A 340 -18.24 -34.58 -15.94
N SER A 341 -18.34 -34.06 -17.12
CA SER A 341 -19.28 -34.60 -18.13
C SER A 341 -18.72 -35.96 -18.53
N ALA A 342 -19.14 -36.99 -17.85
CA ALA A 342 -19.03 -38.35 -18.33
C ALA A 342 -19.82 -38.43 -19.67
N ARG A 343 -19.13 -38.28 -20.79
CA ARG A 343 -19.68 -38.65 -22.08
C ARG A 343 -19.79 -40.18 -22.10
N SER A 344 -20.98 -40.67 -21.85
CA SER A 344 -21.37 -42.03 -22.19
C SER A 344 -21.28 -42.22 -23.70
N THR A 345 -20.30 -42.97 -24.15
CA THR A 345 -20.25 -43.50 -25.52
C THR A 345 -21.30 -44.59 -25.63
N PRO A 346 -22.23 -44.56 -26.61
CA PRO A 346 -23.09 -45.70 -26.88
C PRO A 346 -22.29 -46.75 -27.60
N ALA A 347 -22.34 -47.99 -27.11
CA ALA A 347 -21.88 -49.18 -27.80
C ALA A 347 -22.77 -49.39 -29.05
N SER A 348 -22.17 -49.37 -30.20
CA SER A 348 -22.78 -49.89 -31.44
C SER A 348 -22.32 -51.31 -31.71
N ARG A 349 -23.30 -52.12 -31.95
CA ARG A 349 -23.19 -53.53 -32.43
C ARG A 349 -22.40 -53.68 -33.73
#